data_e25a04135bb66b0256059fe9f9b2ccd2
#
_entry.id   e25a04135bb66b0256059fe9f9b2ccd2
#
_cell.length_a   1.000
_cell.length_b   1.000
_cell.length_c   1.000
_cell.angle_alpha   90.00
_cell.angle_beta   90.00
_cell.angle_gamma   90.00
#
_symmetry.space_group_name_H-M   'P 1'
#
loop_
_entity.id
_entity.type
_entity.pdbx_description
1 polymer ?
#
loop_
_entity_poly.entity_id
_entity_poly.type
_entity_poly.pdbx_seq_one_letter_code
_entity_poly.pdbx_strand_id
1 'polypeptide(L)'
;MEGRTLLCVTARHQSQEMRQMLTRTLVRAGAAGLATAIMMAAGVDVAIAQSSVYQATLAEPNQKTAEVSTEEVRRILTDGSAILIDSRKRSEYVAGHIAGAKNAAPEPGSPPAAFIAAVERLVGGDKAKPLVLYCNGQYCRASRQLSEQLVDAGFTNVRRYQLGIPIWRALNGPVEIELEGILRVYKIDQTALFFDARSVEDFAKASLPGTHNVPADQIATDGLRKAPMPNNDFNTRIVLFGLDFAQVRALADAVGKTPFQNVSYFPGTFDTLAASTTPIPVN
;
A
#
# COMPACT_ATOMS: atom_id res chain seq x y z
N MET A 1 8.64 3.78 98.94
CA MET A 1 7.87 2.76 98.21
C MET A 1 7.09 3.36 96.99
N GLU A 2 7.57 4.43 96.37
CA GLU A 2 6.87 5.14 95.27
C GLU A 2 7.48 5.01 93.85
N GLY A 3 8.61 4.37 93.70
CA GLY A 3 9.29 4.29 92.41
C GLY A 3 8.92 3.12 91.52
N ARG A 4 8.15 2.12 91.96
CA ARG A 4 7.81 0.92 91.19
C ARG A 4 6.45 1.04 90.42
N THR A 5 5.60 1.92 90.86
CA THR A 5 4.23 2.05 90.25
C THR A 5 4.23 2.91 88.95
N LEU A 6 5.15 3.90 88.86
CA LEU A 6 5.24 4.78 87.65
C LEU A 6 5.81 4.06 86.43
N LEU A 7 6.77 3.17 86.62
CA LEU A 7 7.43 2.41 85.55
C LEU A 7 6.48 1.39 84.87
N CYS A 8 5.48 0.89 85.64
CA CYS A 8 4.55 -0.08 85.10
C CYS A 8 3.43 0.54 84.30
N VAL A 9 3.04 1.82 84.52
CA VAL A 9 2.02 2.53 83.81
C VAL A 9 2.55 3.03 82.46
N THR A 10 3.77 3.52 82.39
CA THR A 10 4.43 3.98 81.18
C THR A 10 4.66 2.82 80.15
N ALA A 11 5.05 1.65 80.66
CA ALA A 11 5.26 0.47 79.80
C ALA A 11 3.95 -0.07 79.21
N ARG A 12 2.82 0.03 79.90
CA ARG A 12 1.50 -0.36 79.35
C ARG A 12 0.99 0.64 78.33
N HIS A 13 1.23 1.90 78.52
CA HIS A 13 0.80 2.90 77.55
C HIS A 13 1.57 2.81 76.26
N GLN A 14 2.87 2.64 76.29
CA GLN A 14 3.70 2.43 75.09
C GLN A 14 3.34 1.17 74.34
N SER A 15 2.99 0.08 75.04
CA SER A 15 2.59 -1.18 74.36
C SER A 15 1.20 -1.07 73.68
N GLN A 16 0.30 -0.24 74.22
CA GLN A 16 -0.99 0.02 73.57
C GLN A 16 -0.85 0.91 72.33
N GLU A 17 -0.05 1.95 72.38
CA GLU A 17 0.24 2.80 71.22
C GLU A 17 0.94 2.02 70.09
N MET A 18 1.89 1.16 70.41
CA MET A 18 2.56 0.33 69.44
C MET A 18 1.62 -0.69 68.79
N ARG A 19 0.68 -1.27 69.54
CA ARG A 19 -0.35 -2.15 68.98
C ARG A 19 -1.34 -1.42 68.09
N GLN A 20 -1.71 -0.17 68.44
CA GLN A 20 -2.56 0.65 67.58
C GLN A 20 -1.87 1.12 66.31
N MET A 21 -0.56 1.41 66.35
CA MET A 21 0.20 1.72 65.14
C MET A 21 0.37 0.51 64.23
N LEU A 22 0.67 -0.67 64.81
CA LEU A 22 0.78 -1.92 64.01
C LEU A 22 -0.55 -2.31 63.35
N THR A 23 -1.68 -2.18 64.04
CA THR A 23 -2.99 -2.46 63.45
C THR A 23 -3.38 -1.43 62.38
N ARG A 24 -3.06 -0.14 62.55
CA ARG A 24 -3.27 0.87 61.51
C ARG A 24 -2.39 0.68 60.28
N THR A 25 -1.17 0.21 60.45
CA THR A 25 -0.23 -0.08 59.36
C THR A 25 -0.67 -1.33 58.59
N LEU A 26 -1.10 -2.40 59.27
CA LEU A 26 -1.58 -3.61 58.66
C LEU A 26 -2.92 -3.41 57.91
N VAL A 27 -3.84 -2.57 58.43
CA VAL A 27 -5.08 -2.23 57.76
C VAL A 27 -4.83 -1.38 56.50
N ARG A 28 -3.85 -0.46 56.55
CA ARG A 28 -3.47 0.32 55.36
C ARG A 28 -2.74 -0.54 54.31
N ALA A 29 -1.87 -1.45 54.72
CA ALA A 29 -1.22 -2.38 53.80
C ALA A 29 -2.21 -3.38 53.19
N GLY A 30 -3.19 -3.85 53.94
CA GLY A 30 -4.25 -4.74 53.43
C GLY A 30 -5.20 -4.04 52.44
N ALA A 31 -5.55 -2.77 52.71
CA ALA A 31 -6.41 -2.00 51.80
C ALA A 31 -5.71 -1.64 50.50
N ALA A 32 -4.41 -1.31 50.55
CA ALA A 32 -3.63 -1.05 49.34
C ALA A 32 -3.37 -2.32 48.52
N GLY A 33 -3.13 -3.45 49.21
CA GLY A 33 -2.96 -4.76 48.56
C GLY A 33 -4.26 -5.25 47.89
N LEU A 34 -5.42 -5.05 48.51
CA LEU A 34 -6.72 -5.41 47.90
C LEU A 34 -7.06 -4.52 46.70
N ALA A 35 -6.77 -3.22 46.77
CA ALA A 35 -6.98 -2.31 45.64
C ALA A 35 -6.10 -2.67 44.43
N THR A 36 -4.84 -3.07 44.69
CA THR A 36 -3.94 -3.50 43.61
C THR A 36 -4.31 -4.89 43.08
N ALA A 37 -4.80 -5.80 43.91
CA ALA A 37 -5.28 -7.11 43.48
C ALA A 37 -6.61 -7.01 42.71
N ILE A 38 -7.50 -6.08 43.07
CA ILE A 38 -8.76 -5.83 42.36
C ILE A 38 -8.48 -5.17 41.00
N MET A 39 -7.47 -4.29 40.87
CA MET A 39 -7.03 -3.77 39.57
C MET A 39 -6.35 -4.81 38.69
N MET A 40 -5.69 -5.84 39.27
CA MET A 40 -5.14 -6.95 38.49
C MET A 40 -6.16 -8.04 38.15
N ALA A 41 -7.23 -8.20 38.93
CA ALA A 41 -8.32 -9.14 38.65
C ALA A 41 -9.41 -8.56 37.72
N ALA A 42 -9.53 -7.26 37.63
CA ALA A 42 -10.17 -6.55 36.53
C ALA A 42 -9.14 -6.31 35.41
N GLY A 43 -8.40 -7.34 35.07
CA GLY A 43 -7.79 -7.52 33.77
C GLY A 43 -8.90 -7.62 32.72
N VAL A 44 -9.71 -6.58 32.63
CA VAL A 44 -10.22 -6.16 31.35
C VAL A 44 -8.93 -5.85 30.61
N ASP A 45 -8.48 -6.82 29.79
CA ASP A 45 -7.83 -6.48 28.56
C ASP A 45 -8.80 -5.52 27.87
N VAL A 46 -8.73 -4.25 28.23
CA VAL A 46 -8.88 -3.19 27.29
C VAL A 46 -7.66 -3.41 26.40
N ALA A 47 -7.69 -4.46 25.57
CA ALA A 47 -7.16 -4.34 24.26
C ALA A 47 -7.86 -3.09 23.74
N ILE A 48 -7.28 -1.94 24.04
CA ILE A 48 -7.38 -0.77 23.21
C ILE A 48 -6.88 -1.37 21.91
N ALA A 49 -7.85 -1.85 21.11
CA ALA A 49 -7.60 -2.14 19.73
C ALA A 49 -7.01 -0.81 19.27
N GLN A 50 -5.67 -0.74 19.28
CA GLN A 50 -4.97 0.36 18.66
C GLN A 50 -5.48 0.25 17.25
N SER A 51 -6.49 1.08 16.94
CA SER A 51 -6.89 1.27 15.57
C SER A 51 -5.57 1.51 14.88
N SER A 52 -5.16 0.60 14.02
CA SER A 52 -3.90 0.76 13.31
C SER A 52 -3.93 2.18 12.77
N VAL A 53 -2.78 2.84 12.66
CA VAL A 53 -2.70 4.18 12.02
C VAL A 53 -3.48 4.16 10.71
N TYR A 54 -3.51 3.02 10.06
CA TYR A 54 -4.32 2.65 8.92
C TYR A 54 -5.83 2.85 9.18
N GLN A 55 -6.42 2.23 10.20
CA GLN A 55 -7.84 2.35 10.51
C GLN A 55 -8.23 3.75 10.96
N ALA A 56 -7.38 4.42 11.75
CA ALA A 56 -7.61 5.79 12.18
C ALA A 56 -7.53 6.79 11.02
N THR A 57 -6.63 6.55 10.04
CA THR A 57 -6.44 7.44 8.88
C THR A 57 -7.51 7.23 7.82
N LEU A 58 -8.07 6.03 7.70
CA LEU A 58 -9.01 5.65 6.64
C LEU A 58 -10.47 5.59 7.09
N ALA A 59 -10.77 5.90 8.35
CA ALA A 59 -12.14 5.92 8.85
C ALA A 59 -12.96 7.00 8.11
N GLU A 60 -13.84 6.56 7.24
CA GLU A 60 -14.82 7.41 6.56
C GLU A 60 -16.22 7.19 7.15
N PRO A 61 -16.99 8.26 7.42
CA PRO A 61 -18.36 8.11 7.92
C PRO A 61 -19.26 7.44 6.86
N ASN A 62 -20.14 6.56 7.30
CA ASN A 62 -21.15 5.88 6.45
C ASN A 62 -20.55 5.09 5.28
N GLN A 63 -19.43 4.45 5.48
CA GLN A 63 -18.76 3.65 4.46
C GLN A 63 -19.56 2.40 4.14
N LYS A 64 -19.89 2.17 2.86
CA LYS A 64 -20.63 0.97 2.39
C LYS A 64 -19.72 -0.23 2.09
N THR A 65 -18.41 -0.01 1.93
CA THR A 65 -17.45 -1.05 1.52
C THR A 65 -16.31 -1.19 2.51
N ALA A 66 -15.86 -2.40 2.75
CA ALA A 66 -14.68 -2.65 3.57
C ALA A 66 -13.39 -2.21 2.86
N GLU A 67 -12.41 -1.76 3.64
CA GLU A 67 -11.08 -1.43 3.14
C GLU A 67 -10.17 -2.65 3.13
N VAL A 68 -9.20 -2.65 2.20
CA VAL A 68 -8.13 -3.64 2.13
C VAL A 68 -6.77 -2.98 2.35
N SER A 69 -5.85 -3.71 2.97
CA SER A 69 -4.47 -3.26 3.18
C SER A 69 -3.62 -3.44 1.92
N THR A 70 -2.44 -2.81 1.89
CA THR A 70 -1.46 -3.01 0.81
C THR A 70 -1.02 -4.47 0.73
N GLU A 71 -0.81 -5.13 1.87
CA GLU A 71 -0.44 -6.55 1.93
C GLU A 71 -1.55 -7.44 1.37
N GLU A 72 -2.80 -7.08 1.62
CA GLU A 72 -3.94 -7.82 1.05
C GLU A 72 -4.03 -7.63 -0.47
N VAL A 73 -3.78 -6.41 -0.98
CA VAL A 73 -3.68 -6.19 -2.43
C VAL A 73 -2.55 -7.02 -3.03
N ARG A 74 -1.39 -7.13 -2.38
CA ARG A 74 -0.29 -7.99 -2.84
C ARG A 74 -0.70 -9.46 -2.92
N ARG A 75 -1.42 -9.96 -1.91
CA ARG A 75 -1.95 -11.35 -1.92
C ARG A 75 -2.95 -11.54 -3.06
N ILE A 76 -3.91 -10.63 -3.22
CA ILE A 76 -4.91 -10.65 -4.29
C ILE A 76 -4.24 -10.73 -5.67
N LEU A 77 -3.18 -9.96 -5.90
CA LEU A 77 -2.45 -9.99 -7.17
C LEU A 77 -1.67 -11.29 -7.38
N THR A 78 -1.28 -11.98 -6.30
CA THR A 78 -0.55 -13.24 -6.36
C THR A 78 -1.48 -14.44 -6.57
N ASP A 79 -2.61 -14.47 -5.87
CA ASP A 79 -3.54 -15.61 -5.84
C ASP A 79 -4.76 -15.44 -6.76
N GLY A 80 -4.96 -14.24 -7.31
CA GLY A 80 -6.11 -13.95 -8.19
C GLY A 80 -7.45 -13.97 -7.47
N SER A 81 -7.46 -13.84 -6.14
CA SER A 81 -8.67 -13.96 -5.30
C SER A 81 -9.68 -12.83 -5.48
N ALA A 82 -9.30 -11.71 -6.13
CA ALA A 82 -10.21 -10.64 -6.50
C ALA A 82 -9.75 -9.93 -7.78
N ILE A 83 -10.67 -9.26 -8.45
CA ILE A 83 -10.35 -8.36 -9.58
C ILE A 83 -10.04 -6.98 -9.02
N LEU A 84 -8.83 -6.48 -9.28
CA LEU A 84 -8.44 -5.13 -8.93
C LEU A 84 -8.85 -4.15 -10.03
N ILE A 85 -9.59 -3.10 -9.67
CA ILE A 85 -10.15 -2.12 -10.61
C ILE A 85 -9.56 -0.73 -10.31
N ASP A 86 -8.91 -0.15 -11.31
CA ASP A 86 -8.48 1.24 -11.29
C ASP A 86 -9.65 2.15 -11.63
N SER A 87 -10.05 2.98 -10.66
CA SER A 87 -11.15 3.94 -10.77
C SER A 87 -10.72 5.28 -11.36
N ARG A 88 -9.46 5.43 -11.76
CA ARG A 88 -8.93 6.66 -12.34
C ARG A 88 -9.25 6.75 -13.81
N LYS A 89 -9.17 7.96 -14.37
CA LYS A 89 -9.35 8.20 -15.80
C LYS A 89 -8.42 7.33 -16.64
N ARG A 90 -8.86 6.95 -17.83
CA ARG A 90 -8.05 6.15 -18.78
C ARG A 90 -6.65 6.73 -18.98
N SER A 91 -6.51 8.05 -19.12
CA SER A 91 -5.22 8.72 -19.30
C SER A 91 -4.24 8.56 -18.11
N GLU A 92 -4.76 8.41 -16.90
CA GLU A 92 -3.94 8.14 -15.71
C GLU A 92 -3.56 6.65 -15.61
N TYR A 93 -4.51 5.77 -15.95
CA TYR A 93 -4.29 4.34 -15.99
C TYR A 93 -3.18 3.98 -17.00
N VAL A 94 -3.25 4.46 -18.23
CA VAL A 94 -2.25 4.15 -19.26
C VAL A 94 -0.85 4.68 -18.91
N ALA A 95 -0.77 5.79 -18.18
CA ALA A 95 0.48 6.38 -17.70
C ALA A 95 1.11 5.63 -16.52
N GLY A 96 0.36 4.73 -15.88
CA GLY A 96 0.86 3.85 -14.83
C GLY A 96 -0.24 3.41 -13.87
N HIS A 97 -0.42 2.10 -13.74
CA HIS A 97 -1.43 1.47 -12.89
C HIS A 97 -0.84 0.30 -12.08
N ILE A 98 -1.52 -0.11 -11.02
CA ILE A 98 -1.11 -1.30 -10.27
C ILE A 98 -1.12 -2.50 -11.21
N ALA A 99 0.00 -3.24 -11.26
CA ALA A 99 0.18 -4.36 -12.18
C ALA A 99 -0.99 -5.35 -12.11
N GLY A 100 -1.53 -5.73 -13.27
CA GLY A 100 -2.68 -6.64 -13.36
C GLY A 100 -4.05 -6.02 -13.10
N ALA A 101 -4.14 -4.77 -12.66
CA ALA A 101 -5.42 -4.07 -12.49
C ALA A 101 -6.14 -3.85 -13.84
N LYS A 102 -7.45 -3.73 -13.78
CA LYS A 102 -8.31 -3.39 -14.94
C LYS A 102 -8.83 -1.98 -14.80
N ASN A 103 -8.88 -1.23 -15.89
CA ASN A 103 -9.52 0.08 -15.87
C ASN A 103 -10.99 -0.05 -16.27
N ALA A 104 -11.87 0.47 -15.45
CA ALA A 104 -13.30 0.52 -15.73
C ALA A 104 -13.92 1.89 -15.41
N ALA A 105 -13.07 2.91 -15.17
CA ALA A 105 -13.55 4.26 -14.89
C ALA A 105 -14.47 4.76 -16.05
N PRO A 106 -15.60 5.39 -15.73
CA PRO A 106 -16.47 5.94 -16.75
C PRO A 106 -15.78 7.12 -17.46
N GLU A 107 -15.99 7.23 -18.75
CA GLU A 107 -15.59 8.41 -19.49
C GLU A 107 -16.38 9.64 -19.02
N PRO A 108 -15.82 10.85 -19.09
CA PRO A 108 -16.51 12.06 -18.71
C PRO A 108 -17.86 12.20 -19.45
N GLY A 109 -18.94 12.41 -18.67
CA GLY A 109 -20.30 12.51 -19.23
C GLY A 109 -21.03 11.18 -19.46
N SER A 110 -20.38 10.04 -19.19
CA SER A 110 -21.05 8.74 -19.27
C SER A 110 -22.07 8.58 -18.15
N PRO A 111 -23.22 7.95 -18.42
CA PRO A 111 -24.18 7.63 -17.37
C PRO A 111 -23.60 6.57 -16.40
N PRO A 112 -24.02 6.55 -15.11
CA PRO A 112 -23.56 5.55 -14.13
C PRO A 112 -23.76 4.10 -14.59
N ALA A 113 -24.81 3.82 -15.36
CA ALA A 113 -25.08 2.51 -15.93
C ALA A 113 -23.96 1.99 -16.86
N ALA A 114 -23.21 2.88 -17.51
CA ALA A 114 -22.11 2.49 -18.39
C ALA A 114 -20.96 1.86 -17.60
N PHE A 115 -20.64 2.41 -16.43
CA PHE A 115 -19.66 1.84 -15.52
C PHE A 115 -20.09 0.46 -15.00
N ILE A 116 -21.34 0.36 -14.51
CA ILE A 116 -21.89 -0.90 -14.01
C ILE A 116 -21.82 -1.98 -15.08
N ALA A 117 -22.26 -1.67 -16.31
CA ALA A 117 -22.20 -2.61 -17.43
C ALA A 117 -20.76 -3.02 -17.81
N ALA A 118 -19.79 -2.10 -17.68
CA ALA A 118 -18.38 -2.43 -17.89
C ALA A 118 -17.87 -3.43 -16.85
N VAL A 119 -18.20 -3.24 -15.57
CA VAL A 119 -17.83 -4.17 -14.51
C VAL A 119 -18.58 -5.50 -14.63
N GLU A 120 -19.85 -5.50 -14.99
CA GLU A 120 -20.61 -6.74 -15.25
C GLU A 120 -19.92 -7.60 -16.33
N ARG A 121 -19.42 -6.98 -17.41
CA ARG A 121 -18.64 -7.70 -18.44
C ARG A 121 -17.33 -8.27 -17.86
N LEU A 122 -16.60 -7.52 -17.01
CA LEU A 122 -15.37 -7.98 -16.38
C LEU A 122 -15.58 -9.20 -15.51
N VAL A 123 -16.71 -9.27 -14.79
CA VAL A 123 -17.04 -10.40 -13.91
C VAL A 123 -17.79 -11.53 -14.63
N GLY A 124 -18.16 -11.36 -15.90
CA GLY A 124 -18.95 -12.33 -16.65
C GLY A 124 -20.38 -12.47 -16.13
N GLY A 125 -20.96 -11.39 -15.58
CA GLY A 125 -22.30 -11.34 -14.99
C GLY A 125 -22.39 -11.82 -13.53
N ASP A 126 -21.34 -12.39 -12.99
CA ASP A 126 -21.31 -12.86 -11.59
C ASP A 126 -21.04 -11.71 -10.61
N LYS A 127 -22.10 -11.15 -10.03
CA LYS A 127 -22.05 -10.05 -9.06
C LYS A 127 -21.49 -10.45 -7.68
N ALA A 128 -21.26 -11.74 -7.43
CA ALA A 128 -20.62 -12.23 -6.20
C ALA A 128 -19.08 -12.28 -6.31
N LYS A 129 -18.51 -12.11 -7.50
CA LYS A 129 -17.06 -12.07 -7.67
C LYS A 129 -16.42 -10.97 -6.82
N PRO A 130 -15.32 -11.29 -6.10
CA PRO A 130 -14.61 -10.31 -5.31
C PRO A 130 -13.99 -9.20 -6.17
N LEU A 131 -14.27 -7.95 -5.80
CA LEU A 131 -13.76 -6.75 -6.45
C LEU A 131 -13.05 -5.87 -5.42
N VAL A 132 -11.94 -5.25 -5.84
CA VAL A 132 -11.26 -4.22 -5.06
C VAL A 132 -11.03 -3.00 -5.96
N LEU A 133 -11.59 -1.86 -5.59
CA LEU A 133 -11.42 -0.60 -6.32
C LEU A 133 -10.34 0.26 -5.67
N TYR A 134 -9.51 0.92 -6.46
CA TYR A 134 -8.55 1.91 -5.97
C TYR A 134 -8.54 3.18 -6.83
N CYS A 135 -7.91 4.24 -6.31
CA CYS A 135 -7.78 5.54 -6.94
C CYS A 135 -6.43 6.21 -6.58
N ASN A 136 -6.38 7.54 -6.63
CA ASN A 136 -5.24 8.38 -6.28
C ASN A 136 -5.08 8.64 -4.76
N GLY A 137 -5.45 7.68 -3.91
CA GLY A 137 -5.27 7.76 -2.47
C GLY A 137 -6.51 8.23 -1.71
N GLN A 138 -6.32 8.47 -0.41
CA GLN A 138 -7.42 8.65 0.57
C GLN A 138 -8.36 9.84 0.30
N TYR A 139 -7.90 10.86 -0.40
CA TYR A 139 -8.75 12.03 -0.74
C TYR A 139 -9.49 11.88 -2.07
N CYS A 140 -9.24 10.79 -2.81
CA CYS A 140 -9.91 10.53 -4.08
C CYS A 140 -11.29 9.92 -3.85
N ARG A 141 -12.33 10.64 -4.26
CA ARG A 141 -13.72 10.18 -4.11
C ARG A 141 -14.15 9.14 -5.14
N ALA A 142 -13.40 8.98 -6.25
CA ALA A 142 -13.84 8.13 -7.35
C ALA A 142 -14.01 6.66 -6.93
N SER A 143 -13.02 6.05 -6.27
CA SER A 143 -13.15 4.66 -5.81
C SER A 143 -14.31 4.46 -4.84
N ARG A 144 -14.57 5.44 -3.96
CA ARG A 144 -15.71 5.41 -3.04
C ARG A 144 -17.04 5.43 -3.82
N GLN A 145 -17.23 6.44 -4.64
CA GLN A 145 -18.48 6.62 -5.39
C GLN A 145 -18.77 5.43 -6.31
N LEU A 146 -17.74 4.93 -7.02
CA LEU A 146 -17.89 3.81 -7.93
C LEU A 146 -18.15 2.48 -7.20
N SER A 147 -17.49 2.25 -6.05
CA SER A 147 -17.76 1.07 -5.25
C SER A 147 -19.16 1.07 -4.63
N GLU A 148 -19.65 2.23 -4.16
CA GLU A 148 -21.02 2.38 -3.68
C GLU A 148 -22.06 2.14 -4.78
N GLN A 149 -21.82 2.63 -6.01
CA GLN A 149 -22.68 2.33 -7.16
C GLN A 149 -22.75 0.85 -7.48
N LEU A 150 -21.63 0.10 -7.35
CA LEU A 150 -21.63 -1.34 -7.54
C LEU A 150 -22.45 -2.06 -6.46
N VAL A 151 -22.29 -1.66 -5.18
CA VAL A 151 -23.11 -2.20 -4.10
C VAL A 151 -24.60 -1.95 -4.35
N ASP A 152 -24.97 -0.73 -4.73
CA ASP A 152 -26.36 -0.35 -5.03
C ASP A 152 -26.91 -1.10 -6.26
N ALA A 153 -26.03 -1.52 -7.18
CA ALA A 153 -26.36 -2.36 -8.34
C ALA A 153 -26.41 -3.87 -8.04
N GLY A 154 -26.23 -4.27 -6.75
CA GLY A 154 -26.34 -5.65 -6.30
C GLY A 154 -25.05 -6.47 -6.33
N PHE A 155 -23.87 -5.85 -6.48
CA PHE A 155 -22.61 -6.54 -6.26
C PHE A 155 -22.39 -6.77 -4.76
N THR A 156 -22.11 -8.01 -4.36
CA THR A 156 -22.11 -8.41 -2.95
C THR A 156 -20.72 -8.47 -2.31
N ASN A 157 -19.65 -8.41 -3.10
CA ASN A 157 -18.28 -8.54 -2.62
C ASN A 157 -17.38 -7.42 -3.18
N VAL A 158 -17.70 -6.19 -2.79
CA VAL A 158 -16.97 -4.98 -3.21
C VAL A 158 -16.19 -4.41 -2.04
N ARG A 159 -14.88 -4.23 -2.24
CA ARG A 159 -13.96 -3.64 -1.25
C ARG A 159 -13.15 -2.51 -1.88
N ARG A 160 -12.44 -1.75 -1.08
CA ARG A 160 -11.64 -0.63 -1.53
C ARG A 160 -10.20 -0.71 -1.02
N TYR A 161 -9.26 -0.32 -1.87
CA TYR A 161 -7.91 0.02 -1.49
C TYR A 161 -7.78 1.56 -1.48
N GLN A 162 -8.15 2.17 -0.34
CA GLN A 162 -8.24 3.62 -0.20
C GLN A 162 -6.88 4.31 -0.27
N LEU A 163 -5.81 3.64 0.17
CA LEU A 163 -4.44 4.17 0.08
C LEU A 163 -4.00 4.40 -1.38
N GLY A 164 -4.54 3.62 -2.31
CA GLY A 164 -4.40 3.80 -3.74
C GLY A 164 -2.98 3.71 -4.27
N ILE A 165 -2.81 4.13 -5.53
CA ILE A 165 -1.53 3.99 -6.22
C ILE A 165 -0.37 4.80 -5.60
N PRO A 166 -0.56 5.96 -4.94
CA PRO A 166 0.56 6.66 -4.32
C PRO A 166 1.26 5.84 -3.23
N ILE A 167 0.49 5.23 -2.33
CA ILE A 167 1.08 4.39 -1.28
C ILE A 167 1.58 3.06 -1.85
N TRP A 168 0.90 2.52 -2.87
CA TRP A 168 1.40 1.36 -3.61
C TRP A 168 2.82 1.58 -4.14
N ARG A 169 3.06 2.74 -4.81
CA ARG A 169 4.39 3.15 -5.30
C ARG A 169 5.38 3.36 -4.15
N ALA A 170 4.98 4.08 -3.10
CA ALA A 170 5.83 4.35 -1.94
C ALA A 170 6.31 3.07 -1.22
N LEU A 171 5.55 1.98 -1.34
CA LEU A 171 5.89 0.66 -0.82
C LEU A 171 6.47 -0.27 -1.90
N ASN A 172 7.00 0.29 -2.98
CA ASN A 172 7.65 -0.42 -4.09
C ASN A 172 6.75 -1.47 -4.77
N GLY A 173 5.44 -1.20 -4.81
CA GLY A 173 4.50 -2.02 -5.55
C GLY A 173 4.75 -1.89 -7.07
N PRO A 174 4.72 -3.00 -7.83
CA PRO A 174 4.95 -2.96 -9.26
C PRO A 174 3.86 -2.18 -10.00
N VAL A 175 4.28 -1.31 -10.91
CA VAL A 175 3.39 -0.45 -11.71
C VAL A 175 3.63 -0.73 -13.19
N GLU A 176 2.57 -1.07 -13.90
CA GLU A 176 2.56 -1.23 -15.35
C GLU A 176 2.27 0.10 -16.05
N ILE A 177 2.89 0.30 -17.20
CA ILE A 177 2.60 1.40 -18.12
C ILE A 177 2.15 0.81 -19.46
N GLU A 178 1.06 1.32 -20.01
CA GLU A 178 0.55 0.88 -21.31
C GLU A 178 1.38 1.47 -22.48
N LEU A 179 1.27 0.89 -23.67
CA LEU A 179 1.95 1.41 -24.87
C LEU A 179 1.69 2.90 -25.10
N GLU A 180 0.45 3.32 -25.02
CA GLU A 180 0.08 4.73 -25.13
C GLU A 180 0.79 5.61 -24.08
N GLY A 181 0.88 5.10 -22.86
CA GLY A 181 1.51 5.78 -21.74
C GLY A 181 3.03 5.93 -21.92
N ILE A 182 3.75 4.85 -22.28
CA ILE A 182 5.20 4.90 -22.49
C ILE A 182 5.56 5.80 -23.66
N LEU A 183 4.82 5.75 -24.77
CA LEU A 183 5.03 6.61 -25.93
C LEU A 183 4.84 8.09 -25.57
N ARG A 184 3.81 8.39 -24.77
CA ARG A 184 3.57 9.74 -24.30
C ARG A 184 4.72 10.24 -23.41
N VAL A 185 5.16 9.43 -22.42
CA VAL A 185 6.27 9.79 -21.54
C VAL A 185 7.54 9.99 -22.35
N TYR A 186 7.85 9.06 -23.26
CA TYR A 186 9.04 9.16 -24.12
C TYR A 186 9.07 10.45 -24.96
N LYS A 187 7.91 10.89 -25.44
CA LYS A 187 7.80 12.08 -26.28
C LYS A 187 7.91 13.41 -25.51
N ILE A 188 7.37 13.47 -24.28
CA ILE A 188 7.19 14.77 -23.58
C ILE A 188 7.96 14.90 -22.27
N ASP A 189 8.34 13.83 -21.59
CA ASP A 189 9.08 13.91 -20.32
C ASP A 189 10.56 13.73 -20.54
N GLN A 190 11.26 14.85 -20.80
CA GLN A 190 12.69 14.88 -21.05
C GLN A 190 13.52 14.54 -19.79
N THR A 191 12.91 14.43 -18.63
CA THR A 191 13.58 14.07 -17.37
C THR A 191 13.45 12.60 -17.02
N ALA A 192 12.59 11.86 -17.73
CA ALA A 192 12.40 10.44 -17.52
C ALA A 192 13.62 9.63 -17.98
N LEU A 193 14.02 8.66 -17.19
CA LEU A 193 15.04 7.68 -17.55
C LEU A 193 14.36 6.42 -18.10
N PHE A 194 14.87 5.96 -19.22
CA PHE A 194 14.40 4.75 -19.88
C PHE A 194 15.48 3.66 -19.82
N PHE A 195 15.17 2.52 -19.21
CA PHE A 195 16.07 1.39 -19.08
C PHE A 195 15.60 0.23 -19.93
N ASP A 196 16.48 -0.22 -20.80
CA ASP A 196 16.29 -1.38 -21.67
C ASP A 196 16.89 -2.62 -21.00
N ALA A 197 16.05 -3.58 -20.66
CA ALA A 197 16.43 -4.82 -19.98
C ALA A 197 17.01 -5.89 -20.90
N ARG A 198 17.06 -5.66 -22.23
CA ARG A 198 17.59 -6.61 -23.20
C ARG A 198 19.10 -6.81 -23.05
N SER A 199 19.61 -7.88 -23.69
CA SER A 199 21.03 -8.14 -23.73
C SER A 199 21.82 -6.97 -24.33
N VAL A 200 23.13 -6.90 -24.02
CA VAL A 200 24.01 -5.88 -24.61
C VAL A 200 24.03 -5.99 -26.15
N GLU A 201 24.00 -7.22 -26.67
CA GLU A 201 23.99 -7.48 -28.11
C GLU A 201 22.73 -6.99 -28.79
N ASP A 202 21.55 -7.19 -28.19
CA ASP A 202 20.27 -6.75 -28.76
C ASP A 202 20.12 -5.24 -28.66
N PHE A 203 20.57 -4.65 -27.56
CA PHE A 203 20.61 -3.20 -27.41
C PHE A 203 21.51 -2.55 -28.46
N ALA A 204 22.68 -3.15 -28.77
CA ALA A 204 23.61 -2.66 -29.78
C ALA A 204 23.08 -2.77 -31.22
N LYS A 205 22.25 -3.77 -31.50
CA LYS A 205 21.59 -3.91 -32.82
C LYS A 205 20.57 -2.82 -33.07
N ALA A 206 19.75 -2.50 -32.07
CA ALA A 206 18.73 -1.48 -32.14
C ALA A 206 18.33 -1.03 -30.74
N SER A 207 18.18 0.26 -30.50
CA SER A 207 17.69 0.84 -29.25
C SER A 207 16.87 2.10 -29.50
N LEU A 208 16.09 2.52 -28.55
CA LEU A 208 15.44 3.82 -28.61
C LEU A 208 16.46 4.92 -28.23
N PRO A 209 16.51 6.05 -28.94
CA PRO A 209 17.40 7.17 -28.59
C PRO A 209 17.24 7.62 -27.14
N GLY A 210 18.35 7.87 -26.46
CA GLY A 210 18.34 8.35 -25.06
C GLY A 210 18.02 7.28 -24.00
N THR A 211 17.94 6.00 -24.37
CA THR A 211 17.75 4.92 -23.41
C THR A 211 19.09 4.36 -22.91
N HIS A 212 19.06 3.73 -21.74
CA HIS A 212 20.22 3.10 -21.12
C HIS A 212 20.03 1.59 -21.05
N ASN A 213 21.07 0.84 -21.42
CA ASN A 213 21.02 -0.61 -21.31
C ASN A 213 21.32 -1.05 -19.87
N VAL A 214 20.39 -1.80 -19.29
CA VAL A 214 20.50 -2.42 -17.96
C VAL A 214 20.06 -3.89 -18.08
N PRO A 215 20.93 -4.77 -18.61
CA PRO A 215 20.56 -6.12 -18.97
C PRO A 215 20.04 -6.94 -17.78
N ALA A 216 18.88 -7.57 -17.95
CA ALA A 216 18.23 -8.33 -16.88
C ALA A 216 19.06 -9.55 -16.42
N ASP A 217 19.81 -10.17 -17.29
CA ASP A 217 20.72 -11.29 -17.00
C ASP A 217 21.92 -10.90 -16.12
N GLN A 218 22.33 -9.64 -16.15
CA GLN A 218 23.43 -9.11 -15.33
C GLN A 218 22.99 -8.64 -13.94
N ILE A 219 21.68 -8.53 -13.69
CA ILE A 219 21.14 -8.06 -12.40
C ILE A 219 21.57 -8.97 -11.24
N ALA A 220 21.63 -10.28 -11.46
CA ALA A 220 22.00 -11.24 -10.42
C ALA A 220 23.46 -11.09 -9.97
N THR A 221 24.37 -10.65 -10.86
CA THR A 221 25.82 -10.50 -10.58
C THR A 221 26.21 -9.07 -10.24
N ASP A 222 25.76 -8.12 -11.02
CA ASP A 222 26.18 -6.73 -10.94
C ASP A 222 25.16 -5.84 -10.18
N GLY A 223 23.93 -6.32 -10.00
CA GLY A 223 22.83 -5.50 -9.49
C GLY A 223 22.59 -4.29 -10.38
N LEU A 224 22.34 -3.15 -9.77
CA LEU A 224 22.13 -1.87 -10.47
C LEU A 224 23.36 -0.95 -10.48
N ARG A 225 24.57 -1.48 -10.20
CA ARG A 225 25.79 -0.64 -10.07
C ARG A 225 26.16 0.11 -11.34
N LYS A 226 25.82 -0.46 -12.50
CA LYS A 226 26.10 0.14 -13.82
C LYS A 226 24.93 0.97 -14.36
N ALA A 227 23.75 0.89 -13.72
CA ALA A 227 22.61 1.69 -14.11
C ALA A 227 22.85 3.16 -13.74
N PRO A 228 22.55 4.12 -14.62
CA PRO A 228 22.73 5.54 -14.36
C PRO A 228 21.63 6.09 -13.44
N MET A 229 21.57 5.56 -12.22
CA MET A 229 20.58 5.95 -11.21
C MET A 229 20.88 7.38 -10.71
N PRO A 230 19.88 8.27 -10.59
CA PRO A 230 20.08 9.60 -10.03
C PRO A 230 20.55 9.55 -8.57
N ASN A 231 21.44 10.46 -8.19
CA ASN A 231 22.01 10.48 -6.85
C ASN A 231 21.19 11.28 -5.83
N ASN A 232 20.31 12.18 -6.29
CA ASN A 232 19.69 13.22 -5.47
C ASN A 232 18.21 13.45 -5.76
N ASP A 233 17.62 12.78 -6.75
CA ASP A 233 16.20 12.88 -7.07
C ASP A 233 15.55 11.50 -7.17
N PHE A 234 15.03 11.02 -6.02
CA PHE A 234 14.33 9.74 -5.93
C PHE A 234 12.91 9.78 -6.55
N ASN A 235 12.43 10.96 -6.99
CA ASN A 235 11.18 11.10 -7.72
C ASN A 235 11.36 11.04 -9.24
N THR A 236 12.60 11.00 -9.74
CA THR A 236 12.88 10.80 -11.16
C THR A 236 12.03 9.64 -11.68
N ARG A 237 11.34 9.89 -12.79
CA ARG A 237 10.57 8.85 -13.46
C ARG A 237 11.51 7.84 -14.12
N ILE A 238 11.35 6.57 -13.80
CA ILE A 238 12.08 5.48 -14.41
C ILE A 238 11.09 4.57 -15.13
N VAL A 239 11.31 4.37 -16.42
CA VAL A 239 10.48 3.52 -17.28
C VAL A 239 11.31 2.37 -17.80
N LEU A 240 10.85 1.16 -17.56
CA LEU A 240 11.55 -0.07 -17.89
C LEU A 240 10.84 -0.77 -19.05
N PHE A 241 11.62 -1.32 -19.99
CA PHE A 241 11.11 -2.14 -21.08
C PHE A 241 12.14 -3.21 -21.47
N GLY A 242 11.75 -4.22 -22.25
CA GLY A 242 12.63 -5.32 -22.60
C GLY A 242 12.12 -6.15 -23.78
N LEU A 243 12.68 -7.34 -23.96
CA LEU A 243 12.27 -8.29 -24.99
C LEU A 243 10.90 -8.89 -24.65
N ASP A 244 10.70 -9.21 -23.36
CA ASP A 244 9.51 -9.86 -22.85
C ASP A 244 9.20 -9.45 -21.40
N PHE A 245 8.06 -9.91 -20.91
CA PHE A 245 7.60 -9.65 -19.55
C PHE A 245 8.58 -10.13 -18.47
N ALA A 246 9.23 -11.29 -18.66
CA ALA A 246 10.12 -11.87 -17.66
C ALA A 246 11.37 -11.01 -17.45
N GLN A 247 11.99 -10.54 -18.54
CA GLN A 247 13.14 -9.64 -18.46
C GLN A 247 12.81 -8.32 -17.77
N VAL A 248 11.75 -7.65 -18.22
CA VAL A 248 11.38 -6.34 -17.66
C VAL A 248 10.93 -6.46 -16.21
N ARG A 249 10.28 -7.56 -15.84
CA ARG A 249 9.88 -7.82 -14.47
C ARG A 249 11.07 -8.03 -13.54
N ALA A 250 12.09 -8.77 -13.97
CA ALA A 250 13.32 -8.96 -13.19
C ALA A 250 14.02 -7.62 -12.91
N LEU A 251 14.09 -6.74 -13.92
CA LEU A 251 14.64 -5.39 -13.75
C LEU A 251 13.76 -4.55 -12.82
N ALA A 252 12.44 -4.62 -12.95
CA ALA A 252 11.50 -3.89 -12.09
C ALA A 252 11.61 -4.31 -10.62
N ASP A 253 11.78 -5.60 -10.35
CA ASP A 253 11.98 -6.12 -8.99
C ASP A 253 13.33 -5.67 -8.40
N ALA A 254 14.38 -5.51 -9.22
CA ALA A 254 15.65 -4.98 -8.77
C ALA A 254 15.57 -3.47 -8.45
N VAL A 255 14.98 -2.68 -9.33
CA VAL A 255 14.77 -1.24 -9.13
C VAL A 255 13.83 -0.98 -7.96
N GLY A 256 12.82 -1.82 -7.76
CA GLY A 256 11.91 -1.75 -6.63
C GLY A 256 12.56 -1.93 -5.24
N LYS A 257 13.79 -2.42 -5.17
CA LYS A 257 14.59 -2.49 -3.92
C LYS A 257 15.37 -1.20 -3.63
N THR A 258 15.27 -0.22 -4.50
CA THR A 258 15.89 1.09 -4.36
C THR A 258 14.88 2.10 -3.79
N PRO A 259 15.31 3.30 -3.35
CA PRO A 259 14.38 4.32 -2.86
C PRO A 259 13.55 5.02 -3.96
N PHE A 260 13.70 4.64 -5.24
CA PHE A 260 12.93 5.23 -6.33
C PHE A 260 11.48 4.74 -6.33
N GLN A 261 10.53 5.66 -6.29
CA GLN A 261 9.10 5.36 -6.17
C GLN A 261 8.32 5.58 -7.48
N ASN A 262 8.88 6.38 -8.40
CA ASN A 262 8.22 6.68 -9.68
C ASN A 262 8.71 5.74 -10.79
N VAL A 263 8.63 4.43 -10.51
CA VAL A 263 9.06 3.36 -11.40
C VAL A 263 7.86 2.70 -12.04
N SER A 264 7.92 2.48 -13.36
CA SER A 264 6.93 1.71 -14.10
C SER A 264 7.61 0.85 -15.17
N TYR A 265 6.98 -0.26 -15.52
CA TYR A 265 7.48 -1.15 -16.56
C TYR A 265 6.42 -1.39 -17.65
N PHE A 266 6.89 -1.49 -18.88
CA PHE A 266 6.06 -1.84 -20.04
C PHE A 266 6.06 -3.36 -20.21
N PRO A 267 4.91 -4.05 -20.08
CA PRO A 267 4.85 -5.51 -20.15
C PRO A 267 4.92 -6.07 -21.58
N GLY A 268 4.86 -5.20 -22.60
CA GLY A 268 4.98 -5.57 -24.01
C GLY A 268 6.44 -5.74 -24.45
N THR A 269 6.63 -6.04 -25.74
CA THR A 269 7.95 -6.27 -26.32
C THR A 269 8.61 -4.99 -26.82
N PHE A 270 9.94 -4.99 -26.88
CA PHE A 270 10.69 -3.90 -27.52
C PHE A 270 10.24 -3.66 -28.95
N ASP A 271 9.98 -4.71 -29.74
CA ASP A 271 9.55 -4.59 -31.14
C ASP A 271 8.22 -3.81 -31.26
N THR A 272 7.28 -4.08 -30.37
CA THR A 272 6.03 -3.33 -30.30
C THR A 272 6.26 -1.85 -30.01
N LEU A 273 7.16 -1.55 -29.07
CA LEU A 273 7.52 -0.19 -28.71
C LEU A 273 8.27 0.52 -29.84
N ALA A 274 9.26 -0.11 -30.44
CA ALA A 274 10.07 0.40 -31.53
C ALA A 274 9.22 0.70 -32.79
N ALA A 275 8.32 -0.21 -33.17
CA ALA A 275 7.42 -0.01 -34.29
C ALA A 275 6.50 1.21 -34.11
N SER A 276 6.15 1.53 -32.86
CA SER A 276 5.28 2.67 -32.51
C SER A 276 6.03 3.99 -32.34
N THR A 277 7.36 3.97 -32.23
CA THR A 277 8.21 5.17 -32.10
C THR A 277 8.83 5.61 -33.42
N THR A 278 8.87 4.74 -34.43
CA THR A 278 9.41 5.08 -35.74
C THR A 278 8.52 6.13 -36.40
N PRO A 279 9.06 7.26 -36.89
CA PRO A 279 8.28 8.23 -37.62
C PRO A 279 7.71 7.57 -38.87
N ILE A 280 6.41 7.67 -39.09
CA ILE A 280 5.80 7.33 -40.38
C ILE A 280 6.46 8.29 -41.40
N PRO A 281 7.13 7.79 -42.45
CA PRO A 281 7.68 8.66 -43.47
C PRO A 281 6.54 9.54 -44.01
N VAL A 282 6.67 10.84 -43.88
CA VAL A 282 5.76 11.79 -44.51
C VAL A 282 6.13 11.75 -46.01
N ASN A 283 5.30 11.05 -46.81
CA ASN A 283 5.37 11.11 -48.27
C ASN A 283 4.91 12.46 -48.77
#